data_a6179458c929eafcbbe950557a1f4872
#
_entry.id   a6179458c929eafcbbe950557a1f4872
#
_cell.length_a   1.000
_cell.length_b   1.000
_cell.length_c   1.000
_cell.angle_alpha   90.00
_cell.angle_beta   90.00
_cell.angle_gamma   90.00
#
_symmetry.space_group_name_H-M   'P 1'
#
loop_
_entity.id
_entity.type
_entity.pdbx_description
1 polymer ?
#
loop_
_entity_poly.entity_id
_entity_poly.type
_entity_poly.pdbx_seq_one_letter_code
_entity_poly.pdbx_strand_id
1 'polypeptide(L)'
;MELNTNNMNIKEKKLNQKNENILKCDIYHKMILEDILQEGTLDMNPRPKYKNADGSLTPAHTLSINHVFETYDLTKGEIPVITLRPIAVKSAIAELLWIYQMESNNLDDLAKLGVTWWDDWDIGNRTIGACYGETVRRHNLMHNLLDGLKKEPYGRRHIMNMWQEDDFKDKHGLKPCCYQTQFNVVNGKDGKEYLDCILYQRSSDFCTAGVINAFQYCILLHLVARHCGYIPRKFSIVRANVQIYDRHIEQAKELLRRNPIPCQPKIWINPDKTNFYDMKLEDIKLIDYPRAEIKEKNPQLKFELAI
;
A
#
# COMPACT_ATOMS: atom_id res chain seq x y z
N MET A 1 17.98 0.42 -26.77
CA MET A 1 16.70 0.55 -25.99
C MET A 1 17.11 0.77 -24.54
N GLU A 2 17.51 1.99 -24.21
CA GLU A 2 17.87 2.36 -22.85
C GLU A 2 16.58 2.51 -22.05
N LEU A 3 16.48 1.70 -21.03
CA LEU A 3 15.32 1.54 -20.17
C LEU A 3 14.84 2.87 -19.57
N ASN A 4 13.54 3.07 -19.55
CA ASN A 4 12.76 4.19 -19.01
C ASN A 4 13.09 4.62 -17.54
N THR A 5 13.98 3.93 -16.86
CA THR A 5 14.51 4.28 -15.53
C THR A 5 15.23 5.64 -15.51
N ASN A 6 15.84 6.04 -16.62
CA ASN A 6 16.48 7.37 -16.73
C ASN A 6 15.46 8.50 -16.84
N ASN A 7 14.30 8.29 -17.46
CA ASN A 7 13.27 9.31 -17.59
C ASN A 7 12.56 9.59 -16.25
N MET A 8 12.30 8.56 -15.42
CA MET A 8 11.78 8.77 -14.06
C MET A 8 12.74 9.58 -13.20
N ASN A 9 14.03 9.24 -13.20
CA ASN A 9 15.04 9.98 -12.43
C ASN A 9 15.22 11.44 -12.89
N ILE A 10 15.02 11.73 -14.17
CA ILE A 10 15.15 13.10 -14.74
C ILE A 10 13.89 13.93 -14.42
N LYS A 11 12.69 13.34 -14.54
CA LYS A 11 11.43 14.00 -14.15
C LYS A 11 11.41 14.27 -12.63
N GLU A 12 11.82 13.31 -11.83
CA GLU A 12 11.94 13.40 -10.37
C GLU A 12 12.90 14.54 -9.94
N LYS A 13 14.08 14.63 -10.58
CA LYS A 13 15.05 15.72 -10.32
C LYS A 13 14.53 17.09 -10.68
N LYS A 14 13.77 17.23 -11.79
CA LYS A 14 13.21 18.53 -12.22
C LYS A 14 12.08 19.02 -11.32
N LEU A 15 11.26 18.13 -10.75
CA LEU A 15 10.21 18.49 -9.80
C LEU A 15 10.76 18.81 -8.40
N ASN A 16 11.76 18.06 -7.93
CA ASN A 16 12.39 18.26 -6.62
C ASN A 16 13.13 19.62 -6.50
N GLN A 17 13.55 20.22 -7.62
CA GLN A 17 14.24 21.53 -7.60
C GLN A 17 13.33 22.72 -7.31
N LYS A 18 12.00 22.57 -7.30
CA LYS A 18 11.06 23.68 -7.15
C LYS A 18 10.46 23.89 -5.75
N ASN A 19 10.46 22.87 -4.88
CA ASN A 19 9.91 23.00 -3.51
C ASN A 19 10.47 21.89 -2.59
N GLU A 20 11.27 22.27 -1.62
CA GLU A 20 11.97 21.34 -0.70
C GLU A 20 11.07 20.50 0.22
N ASN A 21 9.74 20.75 0.26
CA ASN A 21 8.81 20.08 1.18
C ASN A 21 7.63 19.37 0.50
N ILE A 22 7.70 19.15 -0.81
CA ILE A 22 6.69 18.32 -1.51
C ILE A 22 7.01 16.86 -1.26
N LEU A 23 5.99 16.07 -0.89
CA LEU A 23 6.15 14.65 -0.66
C LEU A 23 6.52 13.92 -1.95
N LYS A 24 7.51 13.05 -1.86
CA LYS A 24 7.92 12.17 -2.97
C LYS A 24 6.74 11.33 -3.49
N CYS A 25 5.84 10.92 -2.59
CA CYS A 25 4.64 10.18 -2.95
C CYS A 25 3.67 11.02 -3.80
N ASP A 26 3.51 12.33 -3.55
CA ASP A 26 2.72 13.21 -4.41
C ASP A 26 3.32 13.30 -5.82
N ILE A 27 4.64 13.34 -5.92
CA ILE A 27 5.36 13.36 -7.19
C ILE A 27 5.12 12.06 -7.96
N TYR A 28 5.36 10.91 -7.32
CA TYR A 28 5.11 9.60 -7.93
C TYR A 28 3.64 9.44 -8.34
N HIS A 29 2.71 9.86 -7.48
CA HIS A 29 1.28 9.73 -7.76
C HIS A 29 0.88 10.49 -9.02
N LYS A 30 1.35 11.73 -9.18
CA LYS A 30 1.09 12.52 -10.40
C LYS A 30 1.76 11.92 -11.63
N MET A 31 3.02 11.53 -11.54
CA MET A 31 3.75 10.92 -12.67
C MET A 31 3.06 9.65 -13.18
N ILE A 32 2.68 8.77 -12.26
CA ILE A 32 2.02 7.50 -12.61
C ILE A 32 0.64 7.76 -13.23
N LEU A 33 -0.16 8.69 -12.66
CA LEU A 33 -1.45 9.06 -13.25
C LEU A 33 -1.30 9.67 -14.65
N GLU A 34 -0.29 10.52 -14.84
CA GLU A 34 0.01 11.11 -16.14
C GLU A 34 0.37 10.02 -17.16
N ASP A 35 1.27 9.10 -16.80
CA ASP A 35 1.69 7.98 -17.64
C ASP A 35 0.48 7.08 -18.01
N ILE A 36 -0.42 6.77 -17.04
CA ILE A 36 -1.63 5.98 -17.32
C ILE A 36 -2.55 6.70 -18.29
N LEU A 37 -2.76 8.01 -18.12
CA LEU A 37 -3.68 8.78 -18.99
C LEU A 37 -3.11 9.01 -20.41
N GLN A 38 -1.78 9.03 -20.55
CA GLN A 38 -1.11 9.27 -21.84
C GLN A 38 -0.79 7.98 -22.60
N GLU A 39 -0.34 6.95 -21.89
CA GLU A 39 0.21 5.73 -22.49
C GLU A 39 -0.57 4.46 -22.11
N GLY A 40 -1.57 4.58 -21.22
CA GLY A 40 -2.33 3.44 -20.73
C GLY A 40 -3.09 2.71 -21.82
N THR A 41 -3.11 1.38 -21.72
CA THR A 41 -3.89 0.51 -22.61
C THR A 41 -5.23 0.16 -21.98
N LEU A 42 -6.28 0.15 -22.80
CA LEU A 42 -7.63 -0.21 -22.36
C LEU A 42 -7.75 -1.73 -22.21
N ASP A 43 -8.30 -2.17 -21.08
CA ASP A 43 -8.73 -3.56 -20.90
C ASP A 43 -10.00 -3.81 -21.74
N MET A 44 -9.88 -4.71 -22.75
CA MET A 44 -10.97 -5.01 -23.68
C MET A 44 -11.95 -6.06 -23.15
N ASN A 45 -11.58 -6.79 -22.10
CA ASN A 45 -12.42 -7.85 -21.50
C ASN A 45 -12.33 -7.87 -19.97
N PRO A 46 -12.85 -6.84 -19.30
CA PRO A 46 -12.70 -6.69 -17.86
C PRO A 46 -13.51 -7.76 -17.09
N ARG A 47 -12.87 -8.36 -16.10
CA ARG A 47 -13.55 -9.25 -15.14
C ARG A 47 -14.43 -8.46 -14.18
N PRO A 48 -13.96 -7.33 -13.58
CA PRO A 48 -14.75 -6.54 -12.63
C PRO A 48 -15.96 -5.88 -13.30
N LYS A 49 -16.98 -5.61 -12.50
CA LYS A 49 -18.21 -4.94 -12.93
C LYS A 49 -18.61 -3.86 -11.95
N TYR A 50 -19.22 -2.80 -12.45
CA TYR A 50 -19.95 -1.84 -11.64
C TYR A 50 -21.36 -2.35 -11.38
N LYS A 51 -21.84 -2.16 -10.16
CA LYS A 51 -23.24 -2.35 -9.80
C LYS A 51 -23.96 -1.02 -9.94
N ASN A 52 -24.85 -0.90 -10.93
CA ASN A 52 -25.61 0.31 -11.17
C ASN A 52 -26.76 0.46 -10.17
N ALA A 53 -27.33 1.67 -10.07
CA ALA A 53 -28.43 1.98 -9.14
C ALA A 53 -29.69 1.14 -9.36
N ASP A 54 -29.93 0.68 -10.59
CA ASP A 54 -31.04 -0.22 -10.97
C ASP A 54 -30.74 -1.70 -10.68
N GLY A 55 -29.55 -2.02 -10.13
CA GLY A 55 -29.08 -3.36 -9.85
C GLY A 55 -28.45 -4.08 -11.04
N SER A 56 -28.43 -3.47 -12.24
CA SER A 56 -27.73 -4.01 -13.39
C SER A 56 -26.22 -3.96 -13.21
N LEU A 57 -25.50 -4.83 -13.94
CA LEU A 57 -24.05 -4.89 -13.93
C LEU A 57 -23.47 -4.43 -15.26
N THR A 58 -22.54 -3.50 -15.24
CA THR A 58 -21.79 -3.06 -16.43
C THR A 58 -20.31 -3.39 -16.30
N PRO A 59 -19.63 -3.78 -17.40
CA PRO A 59 -18.19 -3.99 -17.39
C PRO A 59 -17.44 -2.78 -16.85
N ALA A 60 -16.46 -3.00 -15.98
CA ALA A 60 -15.60 -1.95 -15.45
C ALA A 60 -14.25 -1.98 -16.17
N HIS A 61 -14.15 -1.20 -17.25
CA HIS A 61 -12.93 -1.11 -18.04
C HIS A 61 -11.83 -0.35 -17.28
N THR A 62 -10.58 -0.66 -17.58
CA THR A 62 -9.43 0.01 -16.98
C THR A 62 -8.47 0.50 -18.04
N LEU A 63 -7.84 1.65 -17.79
CA LEU A 63 -6.60 2.07 -18.43
C LEU A 63 -5.44 1.63 -17.54
N SER A 64 -4.44 0.96 -18.10
CA SER A 64 -3.33 0.44 -17.31
C SER A 64 -1.98 0.61 -18.00
N ILE A 65 -0.95 0.76 -17.15
CA ILE A 65 0.47 0.62 -17.49
C ILE A 65 1.07 -0.51 -16.66
N ASN A 66 2.21 -1.03 -17.08
CA ASN A 66 2.88 -2.14 -16.41
C ASN A 66 4.25 -1.73 -15.87
N HIS A 67 4.75 -2.50 -14.88
CA HIS A 67 6.13 -2.46 -14.39
C HIS A 67 6.52 -1.11 -13.78
N VAL A 68 5.70 -0.61 -12.85
CA VAL A 68 6.00 0.60 -12.08
C VAL A 68 6.81 0.23 -10.83
N PHE A 69 7.85 1.01 -10.57
CA PHE A 69 8.69 0.90 -9.39
C PHE A 69 8.70 2.21 -8.62
N GLU A 70 8.40 2.15 -7.32
CA GLU A 70 8.48 3.27 -6.39
C GLU A 70 9.46 2.91 -5.26
N THR A 71 10.24 3.88 -4.77
CA THR A 71 11.13 3.68 -3.63
C THR A 71 11.14 4.90 -2.73
N TYR A 72 11.17 4.67 -1.42
CA TYR A 72 11.11 5.67 -0.36
C TYR A 72 12.26 5.44 0.63
N ASP A 73 13.04 6.48 0.89
CA ASP A 73 14.08 6.49 1.92
C ASP A 73 13.50 7.04 3.23
N LEU A 74 13.11 6.15 4.12
CA LEU A 74 12.47 6.50 5.40
C LEU A 74 13.41 7.27 6.34
N THR A 75 14.74 7.10 6.16
CA THR A 75 15.74 7.87 6.94
C THR A 75 15.75 9.34 6.56
N LYS A 76 15.19 9.69 5.39
CA LYS A 76 15.00 11.06 4.91
C LYS A 76 13.58 11.58 5.12
N GLY A 77 12.71 10.79 5.80
CA GLY A 77 11.32 11.14 6.02
C GLY A 77 10.42 10.98 4.78
N GLU A 78 10.85 10.20 3.78
CA GLU A 78 10.05 9.92 2.59
C GLU A 78 8.93 8.90 2.90
N ILE A 79 7.84 9.36 3.49
CA ILE A 79 6.68 8.50 3.83
C ILE A 79 5.74 8.39 2.63
N PRO A 80 5.25 7.18 2.25
CA PRO A 80 4.35 6.99 1.12
C PRO A 80 2.90 7.40 1.45
N VAL A 81 2.67 8.69 1.57
CA VAL A 81 1.37 9.35 1.73
C VAL A 81 1.27 10.51 0.77
N ILE A 82 0.04 10.87 0.36
CA ILE A 82 -0.21 11.99 -0.54
C ILE A 82 -0.96 13.11 0.17
N THR A 83 -0.83 14.31 -0.36
CA THR A 83 -1.60 15.50 0.05
C THR A 83 -2.65 15.93 -1.00
N LEU A 84 -2.75 15.20 -2.10
CA LEU A 84 -3.66 15.49 -3.22
C LEU A 84 -5.13 15.14 -2.90
N ARG A 85 -5.37 14.35 -1.88
CA ARG A 85 -6.68 14.04 -1.27
C ARG A 85 -6.50 13.45 0.12
N PRO A 86 -7.53 13.45 0.97
CA PRO A 86 -7.49 12.75 2.24
C PRO A 86 -7.28 11.24 2.04
N ILE A 87 -6.45 10.61 2.89
CA ILE A 87 -6.29 9.17 2.95
C ILE A 87 -6.78 8.62 4.30
N ALA A 88 -7.31 7.40 4.29
CA ALA A 88 -7.88 6.74 5.45
C ALA A 88 -6.78 6.07 6.32
N VAL A 89 -5.87 6.89 6.89
CA VAL A 89 -4.69 6.44 7.66
C VAL A 89 -5.06 5.45 8.76
N LYS A 90 -6.09 5.77 9.57
CA LYS A 90 -6.50 4.91 10.68
C LYS A 90 -7.02 3.55 10.20
N SER A 91 -7.85 3.56 9.16
CA SER A 91 -8.38 2.32 8.57
C SER A 91 -7.29 1.48 7.91
N ALA A 92 -6.31 2.13 7.27
CA ALA A 92 -5.15 1.43 6.69
C ALA A 92 -4.32 0.70 7.75
N ILE A 93 -4.09 1.33 8.91
CA ILE A 93 -3.39 0.69 10.04
C ILE A 93 -4.24 -0.45 10.63
N ALA A 94 -5.54 -0.22 10.80
CA ALA A 94 -6.46 -1.22 11.34
C ALA A 94 -6.50 -2.49 10.47
N GLU A 95 -6.61 -2.35 9.15
CA GLU A 95 -6.56 -3.46 8.20
C GLU A 95 -5.21 -4.19 8.25
N LEU A 96 -4.09 -3.45 8.34
CA LEU A 96 -2.77 -4.07 8.49
C LEU A 96 -2.69 -4.96 9.73
N LEU A 97 -3.17 -4.47 10.89
CA LEU A 97 -3.20 -5.24 12.13
C LEU A 97 -4.14 -6.44 12.02
N TRP A 98 -5.28 -6.30 11.36
CA TRP A 98 -6.20 -7.40 11.09
C TRP A 98 -5.55 -8.51 10.27
N ILE A 99 -4.81 -8.16 9.21
CA ILE A 99 -4.13 -9.13 8.34
C ILE A 99 -2.95 -9.82 9.04
N TYR A 100 -2.03 -9.03 9.62
CA TYR A 100 -0.72 -9.55 10.03
C TYR A 100 -0.57 -9.85 11.51
N GLN A 101 -1.35 -9.18 12.37
CA GLN A 101 -1.27 -9.36 13.81
C GLN A 101 -2.40 -10.27 14.31
N MET A 102 -3.64 -10.00 13.90
CA MET A 102 -4.79 -10.83 14.24
C MET A 102 -4.86 -12.10 13.37
N GLU A 103 -4.16 -12.09 12.24
CA GLU A 103 -4.13 -13.18 11.27
C GLU A 103 -5.54 -13.66 10.90
N SER A 104 -6.46 -12.71 10.75
CA SER A 104 -7.90 -12.96 10.56
C SER A 104 -8.32 -12.66 9.12
N ASN A 105 -9.36 -13.40 8.67
CA ASN A 105 -10.11 -13.14 7.45
C ASN A 105 -11.59 -12.83 7.75
N ASN A 106 -11.93 -12.70 9.03
CA ASN A 106 -13.29 -12.44 9.49
C ASN A 106 -13.60 -10.94 9.42
N LEU A 107 -14.66 -10.59 8.69
CA LEU A 107 -15.08 -9.20 8.48
C LEU A 107 -15.66 -8.53 9.74
N ASP A 108 -16.20 -9.32 10.68
CA ASP A 108 -16.69 -8.75 11.95
C ASP A 108 -15.53 -8.33 12.86
N ASP A 109 -14.38 -9.00 12.78
CA ASP A 109 -13.19 -8.57 13.49
C ASP A 109 -12.65 -7.25 12.91
N LEU A 110 -12.67 -7.09 11.60
CA LEU A 110 -12.29 -5.86 10.94
C LEU A 110 -13.28 -4.72 11.24
N ALA A 111 -14.59 -5.02 11.26
CA ALA A 111 -15.63 -4.05 11.61
C ALA A 111 -15.49 -3.52 13.06
N LYS A 112 -15.06 -4.35 14.02
CA LYS A 112 -14.73 -3.92 15.40
C LYS A 112 -13.60 -2.89 15.43
N LEU A 113 -12.71 -2.91 14.43
CA LEU A 113 -11.65 -1.91 14.25
C LEU A 113 -12.13 -0.65 13.50
N GLY A 114 -13.41 -0.61 13.09
CA GLY A 114 -14.04 0.52 12.40
C GLY A 114 -13.78 0.54 10.89
N VAL A 115 -13.54 -0.61 10.27
CA VAL A 115 -13.29 -0.76 8.84
C VAL A 115 -14.30 -1.72 8.22
N THR A 116 -14.98 -1.27 7.15
CA THR A 116 -16.04 -2.02 6.47
C THR A 116 -15.84 -2.08 4.95
N TRP A 117 -14.75 -1.55 4.43
CA TRP A 117 -14.52 -1.49 2.97
C TRP A 117 -14.27 -2.84 2.31
N TRP A 118 -14.19 -3.94 3.10
CA TRP A 118 -14.11 -5.31 2.61
C TRP A 118 -15.47 -6.03 2.54
N ASP A 119 -16.56 -5.41 3.00
CA ASP A 119 -17.89 -6.04 3.05
C ASP A 119 -18.39 -6.50 1.67
N ASP A 120 -18.00 -5.79 0.60
CA ASP A 120 -18.36 -6.15 -0.78
C ASP A 120 -17.64 -7.42 -1.29
N TRP A 121 -16.63 -7.91 -0.58
CA TRP A 121 -15.91 -9.17 -0.86
C TRP A 121 -16.28 -10.31 0.10
N ASP A 122 -17.40 -10.18 0.81
CA ASP A 122 -17.92 -11.26 1.64
C ASP A 122 -18.36 -12.44 0.74
N ILE A 123 -17.68 -13.58 0.90
CA ILE A 123 -18.05 -14.81 0.17
C ILE A 123 -19.07 -15.67 0.92
N GLY A 124 -19.64 -15.16 1.99
CA GLY A 124 -20.55 -15.80 2.93
C GLY A 124 -19.93 -16.00 4.31
N ASN A 125 -20.76 -16.00 5.34
CA ASN A 125 -20.35 -16.17 6.74
C ASN A 125 -19.37 -15.09 7.25
N ARG A 126 -19.46 -13.87 6.72
CA ARG A 126 -18.60 -12.75 7.09
C ARG A 126 -17.10 -13.05 6.95
N THR A 127 -16.71 -13.64 5.82
CA THR A 127 -15.30 -13.93 5.51
C THR A 127 -14.94 -13.59 4.07
N ILE A 128 -13.67 -13.21 3.87
CA ILE A 128 -13.08 -13.04 2.53
C ILE A 128 -12.42 -14.33 1.99
N GLY A 129 -12.59 -15.48 2.70
CA GLY A 129 -12.02 -16.76 2.30
C GLY A 129 -10.56 -16.95 2.70
N ALA A 130 -9.93 -17.96 2.09
CA ALA A 130 -8.56 -18.33 2.37
C ALA A 130 -7.57 -17.37 1.66
N CYS A 131 -7.48 -16.13 2.15
CA CYS A 131 -6.51 -15.14 1.67
C CYS A 131 -6.09 -14.19 2.79
N TYR A 132 -5.05 -13.41 2.55
CA TYR A 132 -4.50 -12.41 3.48
C TYR A 132 -4.26 -12.97 4.90
N GLY A 133 -5.00 -12.55 5.93
CA GLY A 133 -4.79 -12.97 7.31
C GLY A 133 -4.87 -14.48 7.50
N GLU A 134 -5.79 -15.16 6.83
CA GLU A 134 -5.89 -16.62 6.87
C GLU A 134 -4.66 -17.29 6.27
N THR A 135 -4.12 -16.77 5.16
CA THR A 135 -2.85 -17.25 4.59
C THR A 135 -1.69 -17.02 5.54
N VAL A 136 -1.63 -15.84 6.17
CA VAL A 136 -0.60 -15.53 7.20
C VAL A 136 -0.64 -16.55 8.32
N ARG A 137 -1.83 -16.85 8.85
CA ARG A 137 -2.05 -17.81 9.93
C ARG A 137 -1.68 -19.24 9.52
N ARG A 138 -2.22 -19.74 8.39
CA ARG A 138 -2.04 -21.12 7.93
C ARG A 138 -0.59 -21.48 7.63
N HIS A 139 0.17 -20.53 7.12
CA HIS A 139 1.56 -20.72 6.74
C HIS A 139 2.54 -20.11 7.77
N ASN A 140 2.03 -19.62 8.91
CA ASN A 140 2.83 -19.04 9.99
C ASN A 140 3.80 -17.95 9.48
N LEU A 141 3.35 -17.14 8.49
CA LEU A 141 4.23 -16.27 7.73
C LEU A 141 4.88 -15.19 8.59
N MET A 142 4.10 -14.56 9.48
CA MET A 142 4.61 -13.47 10.31
C MET A 142 5.60 -13.97 11.36
N HIS A 143 5.29 -15.05 12.05
CA HIS A 143 6.20 -15.67 13.02
C HIS A 143 7.51 -16.11 12.37
N ASN A 144 7.44 -16.78 11.22
CA ASN A 144 8.63 -17.22 10.49
C ASN A 144 9.50 -16.04 10.04
N LEU A 145 8.90 -14.92 9.63
CA LEU A 145 9.62 -13.71 9.27
C LEU A 145 10.36 -13.11 10.47
N LEU A 146 9.64 -12.88 11.59
CA LEU A 146 10.20 -12.26 12.78
C LEU A 146 11.32 -13.10 13.41
N ASP A 147 11.11 -14.39 13.47
CA ASP A 147 12.12 -15.36 13.96
C ASP A 147 13.34 -15.43 13.04
N GLY A 148 13.11 -15.48 11.74
CA GLY A 148 14.18 -15.53 10.74
C GLY A 148 15.07 -14.29 10.80
N LEU A 149 14.48 -13.10 10.88
CA LEU A 149 15.21 -11.83 10.99
C LEU A 149 16.06 -11.74 12.26
N LYS A 150 15.64 -12.38 13.36
CA LYS A 150 16.43 -12.43 14.60
C LYS A 150 17.51 -13.48 14.58
N LYS A 151 17.26 -14.65 13.99
CA LYS A 151 18.19 -15.79 13.96
C LYS A 151 19.28 -15.67 12.89
N GLU A 152 18.90 -15.16 11.72
CA GLU A 152 19.77 -15.03 10.56
C GLU A 152 19.62 -13.62 9.91
N PRO A 153 20.01 -12.53 10.59
CA PRO A 153 19.72 -11.16 10.14
C PRO A 153 20.06 -10.91 8.68
N TYR A 154 21.22 -11.33 8.24
CA TYR A 154 21.72 -11.10 6.87
C TYR A 154 21.30 -12.18 5.86
N GLY A 155 20.35 -13.04 6.25
CA GLY A 155 19.72 -14.00 5.35
C GLY A 155 19.02 -13.30 4.20
N ARG A 156 18.92 -13.96 3.05
CA ARG A 156 18.25 -13.45 1.84
C ARG A 156 16.92 -14.15 1.57
N ARG A 157 16.37 -14.81 2.60
CA ARG A 157 15.16 -15.65 2.52
C ARG A 157 14.03 -15.15 3.42
N HIS A 158 14.10 -13.88 3.89
CA HIS A 158 13.06 -13.25 4.70
C HIS A 158 11.91 -12.80 3.80
N ILE A 159 11.13 -13.75 3.32
CA ILE A 159 10.05 -13.56 2.36
C ILE A 159 8.74 -14.01 3.00
N MET A 160 7.71 -13.16 2.93
CA MET A 160 6.33 -13.58 3.13
C MET A 160 5.65 -13.63 1.76
N ASN A 161 5.19 -14.82 1.38
CA ASN A 161 4.47 -15.03 0.13
C ASN A 161 3.01 -15.40 0.44
N MET A 162 2.08 -14.53 0.08
CA MET A 162 0.64 -14.75 0.24
C MET A 162 0.01 -15.39 -0.99
N TRP A 163 0.78 -15.59 -2.07
CA TRP A 163 0.30 -16.30 -3.23
C TRP A 163 0.51 -17.80 -3.02
N GLN A 164 -0.51 -18.45 -2.48
CA GLN A 164 -0.51 -19.88 -2.16
C GLN A 164 -1.59 -20.56 -3.00
N GLU A 165 -1.20 -21.40 -3.97
CA GLU A 165 -2.15 -22.01 -4.90
C GLU A 165 -3.19 -22.90 -4.19
N ASP A 166 -2.83 -23.49 -3.06
CA ASP A 166 -3.76 -24.29 -2.26
C ASP A 166 -4.88 -23.48 -1.62
N ASP A 167 -4.64 -22.19 -1.35
CA ASP A 167 -5.64 -21.27 -0.81
C ASP A 167 -6.67 -20.86 -1.88
N PHE A 168 -6.37 -21.05 -3.16
CA PHE A 168 -7.21 -20.61 -4.30
C PHE A 168 -8.11 -21.70 -4.85
N LYS A 169 -8.25 -22.81 -4.17
CA LYS A 169 -9.16 -23.90 -4.56
C LYS A 169 -10.62 -23.47 -4.49
N ASP A 170 -10.96 -22.58 -3.56
CA ASP A 170 -12.24 -21.90 -3.51
C ASP A 170 -12.32 -20.82 -4.59
N LYS A 171 -13.21 -21.03 -5.57
CA LYS A 171 -13.33 -20.16 -6.76
C LYS A 171 -13.88 -18.77 -6.47
N HIS A 172 -14.34 -18.48 -5.26
CA HIS A 172 -15.07 -17.26 -4.91
C HIS A 172 -14.25 -16.24 -4.13
N GLY A 173 -13.05 -16.57 -3.65
CA GLY A 173 -12.21 -15.65 -2.87
C GLY A 173 -11.38 -14.67 -3.72
N LEU A 174 -11.10 -13.52 -3.15
CA LEU A 174 -10.18 -12.54 -3.73
C LEU A 174 -8.74 -13.07 -3.63
N LYS A 175 -8.02 -13.10 -4.76
CA LYS A 175 -6.59 -13.41 -4.75
C LYS A 175 -5.79 -12.16 -4.33
N PRO A 176 -4.77 -12.28 -3.46
CA PRO A 176 -4.04 -11.13 -2.92
C PRO A 176 -3.39 -10.28 -4.02
N CYS A 177 -3.62 -8.96 -3.98
CA CYS A 177 -2.97 -8.00 -4.87
C CYS A 177 -1.54 -7.70 -4.38
N CYS A 178 -1.38 -7.41 -3.10
CA CYS A 178 -0.10 -7.32 -2.40
C CYS A 178 0.30 -8.74 -1.98
N TYR A 179 1.00 -9.45 -2.86
CA TYR A 179 1.14 -10.89 -2.69
C TYR A 179 2.46 -11.34 -2.07
N GLN A 180 3.50 -10.49 -2.13
CA GLN A 180 4.80 -10.87 -1.57
C GLN A 180 5.53 -9.66 -0.99
N THR A 181 6.17 -9.88 0.15
CA THR A 181 7.16 -8.95 0.71
C THR A 181 8.49 -9.66 0.92
N GLN A 182 9.58 -8.92 0.76
CA GLN A 182 10.92 -9.39 1.12
C GLN A 182 11.61 -8.35 1.98
N PHE A 183 12.23 -8.81 3.06
CA PHE A 183 12.96 -7.97 4.00
C PHE A 183 14.46 -8.28 3.96
N ASN A 184 15.28 -7.24 4.11
CA ASN A 184 16.73 -7.37 4.12
C ASN A 184 17.33 -6.49 5.22
N VAL A 185 18.14 -7.08 6.10
CA VAL A 185 18.95 -6.32 7.05
C VAL A 185 20.21 -5.82 6.35
N VAL A 186 20.55 -4.58 6.61
CA VAL A 186 21.72 -3.90 6.03
C VAL A 186 22.53 -3.26 7.14
N ASN A 187 23.81 -3.59 7.19
CA ASN A 187 24.75 -2.91 8.07
C ASN A 187 25.16 -1.56 7.45
N GLY A 188 24.79 -0.46 8.11
CA GLY A 188 25.12 0.88 7.67
C GLY A 188 26.61 1.22 7.89
N LYS A 189 27.11 2.20 7.13
CA LYS A 189 28.47 2.72 7.32
C LYS A 189 28.70 3.35 8.70
N ASP A 190 27.63 3.71 9.38
CA ASP A 190 27.60 4.23 10.76
C ASP A 190 27.56 3.13 11.82
N GLY A 191 27.67 1.86 11.42
CA GLY A 191 27.64 0.70 12.31
C GLY A 191 26.27 0.31 12.82
N LYS A 192 25.17 0.94 12.36
CA LYS A 192 23.81 0.60 12.73
C LYS A 192 23.19 -0.40 11.78
N GLU A 193 22.28 -1.21 12.30
CA GLU A 193 21.54 -2.17 11.50
C GLU A 193 20.20 -1.57 11.03
N TYR A 194 19.99 -1.61 9.73
CA TYR A 194 18.82 -1.09 9.05
C TYR A 194 18.01 -2.22 8.44
N LEU A 195 16.69 -2.02 8.36
CA LEU A 195 15.80 -2.95 7.68
C LEU A 195 15.19 -2.29 6.44
N ASP A 196 15.33 -2.96 5.30
CA ASP A 196 14.66 -2.63 4.05
C ASP A 196 13.49 -3.58 3.81
N CYS A 197 12.47 -3.10 3.09
CA CYS A 197 11.36 -3.93 2.62
C CYS A 197 11.02 -3.60 1.17
N ILE A 198 10.78 -4.63 0.37
CA ILE A 198 10.19 -4.50 -0.95
C ILE A 198 8.85 -5.25 -0.99
N LEU A 199 7.81 -4.57 -1.50
CA LEU A 199 6.49 -5.11 -1.77
C LEU A 199 6.35 -5.45 -3.25
N TYR A 200 5.86 -6.64 -3.56
CA TYR A 200 5.44 -7.05 -4.90
C TYR A 200 3.91 -7.05 -4.97
N GLN A 201 3.38 -6.20 -5.84
CA GLN A 201 1.95 -6.03 -6.06
C GLN A 201 1.61 -6.38 -7.51
N ARG A 202 0.76 -7.42 -7.71
CA ARG A 202 0.40 -7.89 -9.05
C ARG A 202 -0.56 -6.95 -9.78
N SER A 203 -1.39 -6.22 -9.04
CA SER A 203 -2.42 -5.33 -9.58
C SER A 203 -2.72 -4.23 -8.57
N SER A 204 -2.84 -3.00 -9.05
CA SER A 204 -3.09 -1.81 -8.22
C SER A 204 -4.18 -0.95 -8.83
N ASP A 205 -5.37 -0.89 -8.19
CA ASP A 205 -6.31 0.21 -8.42
C ASP A 205 -5.70 1.48 -7.80
N PHE A 206 -5.12 2.30 -8.68
CA PHE A 206 -4.21 3.35 -8.26
C PHE A 206 -4.91 4.53 -7.61
N CYS A 207 -6.11 4.87 -8.08
CA CYS A 207 -6.88 5.98 -7.51
C CYS A 207 -7.44 5.68 -6.12
N THR A 208 -7.75 4.43 -5.81
CA THR A 208 -8.39 4.03 -4.54
C THR A 208 -7.39 3.42 -3.56
N ALA A 209 -6.82 2.26 -3.89
CA ALA A 209 -6.00 1.46 -2.99
C ALA A 209 -4.49 1.72 -3.10
N GLY A 210 -4.01 2.30 -4.22
CA GLY A 210 -2.57 2.37 -4.50
C GLY A 210 -1.74 3.01 -3.38
N VAL A 211 -2.18 4.17 -2.88
CA VAL A 211 -1.49 4.86 -1.76
C VAL A 211 -1.74 4.18 -0.42
N ILE A 212 -2.95 3.65 -0.22
CA ILE A 212 -3.30 2.94 1.02
C ILE A 212 -2.38 1.74 1.20
N ASN A 213 -2.20 0.92 0.16
CA ASN A 213 -1.29 -0.23 0.21
C ASN A 213 0.16 0.20 0.46
N ALA A 214 0.65 1.25 -0.23
CA ALA A 214 2.00 1.76 0.00
C ALA A 214 2.22 2.15 1.47
N PHE A 215 1.28 2.89 2.05
CA PHE A 215 1.33 3.30 3.44
C PHE A 215 1.26 2.12 4.41
N GLN A 216 0.36 1.16 4.18
CA GLN A 216 0.23 -0.05 5.01
C GLN A 216 1.55 -0.82 5.11
N TYR A 217 2.20 -1.10 3.98
CA TYR A 217 3.44 -1.88 3.99
C TYR A 217 4.65 -1.08 4.50
N CYS A 218 4.62 0.25 4.39
CA CYS A 218 5.57 1.11 5.09
C CYS A 218 5.40 0.99 6.62
N ILE A 219 4.16 0.98 7.13
CA ILE A 219 3.88 0.71 8.56
C ILE A 219 4.35 -0.70 8.95
N LEU A 220 4.09 -1.72 8.13
CA LEU A 220 4.57 -3.08 8.39
C LEU A 220 6.10 -3.11 8.57
N LEU A 221 6.85 -2.42 7.68
CA LEU A 221 8.30 -2.31 7.82
C LEU A 221 8.70 -1.68 9.16
N HIS A 222 8.03 -0.62 9.60
CA HIS A 222 8.31 0.03 10.87
C HIS A 222 8.04 -0.90 12.07
N LEU A 223 6.94 -1.66 12.05
CA LEU A 223 6.57 -2.58 13.12
C LEU A 223 7.52 -3.78 13.20
N VAL A 224 7.90 -4.35 12.05
CA VAL A 224 8.89 -5.44 11.98
C VAL A 224 10.26 -4.97 12.44
N ALA A 225 10.72 -3.80 11.98
CA ALA A 225 11.97 -3.20 12.40
C ALA A 225 11.98 -2.97 13.94
N ARG A 226 10.88 -2.42 14.48
CA ARG A 226 10.71 -2.20 15.92
C ARG A 226 10.79 -3.48 16.72
N HIS A 227 10.14 -4.56 16.28
CA HIS A 227 10.14 -5.85 16.94
C HIS A 227 11.53 -6.51 16.96
N CYS A 228 12.28 -6.36 15.86
CA CYS A 228 13.58 -6.99 15.70
C CYS A 228 14.75 -6.11 16.17
N GLY A 229 14.51 -4.83 16.53
CA GLY A 229 15.55 -3.91 16.99
C GLY A 229 16.30 -3.20 15.86
N TYR A 230 15.77 -3.19 14.64
CA TYR A 230 16.36 -2.53 13.46
C TYR A 230 15.81 -1.11 13.27
N ILE A 231 16.51 -0.33 12.43
CA ILE A 231 16.06 0.99 11.98
C ILE A 231 15.40 0.83 10.61
N PRO A 232 14.13 1.23 10.42
CA PRO A 232 13.49 1.16 9.10
C PRO A 232 14.22 2.12 8.14
N ARG A 233 14.57 1.64 6.91
CA ARG A 233 15.38 2.41 5.98
C ARG A 233 14.72 2.61 4.63
N LYS A 234 14.66 1.60 3.78
CA LYS A 234 14.09 1.71 2.44
C LYS A 234 12.82 0.89 2.33
N PHE A 235 11.79 1.53 1.84
CA PHE A 235 10.57 0.86 1.42
C PHE A 235 10.43 1.01 -0.09
N SER A 236 10.23 -0.08 -0.81
CA SER A 236 10.04 -0.08 -2.26
C SER A 236 8.82 -0.89 -2.66
N ILE A 237 8.21 -0.53 -3.81
CA ILE A 237 7.09 -1.27 -4.38
C ILE A 237 7.38 -1.56 -5.85
N VAL A 238 7.20 -2.82 -6.23
CA VAL A 238 7.08 -3.25 -7.63
C VAL A 238 5.61 -3.51 -7.92
N ARG A 239 5.03 -2.73 -8.83
CA ARG A 239 3.66 -2.93 -9.30
C ARG A 239 3.69 -3.51 -10.71
N ALA A 240 3.24 -4.75 -10.87
CA ALA A 240 3.24 -5.42 -12.18
C ALA A 240 2.23 -4.77 -13.13
N ASN A 241 1.02 -4.46 -12.64
CA ASN A 241 -0.01 -3.73 -13.37
C ASN A 241 -0.57 -2.61 -12.49
N VAL A 242 -0.66 -1.41 -13.03
CA VAL A 242 -1.22 -0.22 -12.37
C VAL A 242 -2.32 0.33 -13.24
N GLN A 243 -3.54 0.40 -12.70
CA GLN A 243 -4.70 0.80 -13.48
C GLN A 243 -5.54 1.87 -12.78
N ILE A 244 -6.28 2.59 -13.60
CA ILE A 244 -7.43 3.41 -13.20
C ILE A 244 -8.67 2.88 -13.92
N TYR A 245 -9.81 2.86 -13.24
CA TYR A 245 -11.07 2.50 -13.87
C TYR A 245 -11.59 3.62 -14.77
N ASP A 246 -12.33 3.28 -15.81
CA ASP A 246 -12.92 4.24 -16.78
C ASP A 246 -13.77 5.31 -16.09
N ARG A 247 -14.57 4.95 -15.06
CA ARG A 247 -15.36 5.90 -14.27
C ARG A 247 -14.52 6.76 -13.30
N HIS A 248 -13.19 6.55 -13.21
CA HIS A 248 -12.26 7.33 -12.38
C HIS A 248 -11.38 8.31 -13.19
N ILE A 249 -11.52 8.35 -14.51
CA ILE A 249 -10.67 9.17 -15.39
C ILE A 249 -10.75 10.66 -15.03
N GLU A 250 -11.96 11.19 -14.78
CA GLU A 250 -12.12 12.61 -14.43
C GLU A 250 -11.55 12.91 -13.03
N GLN A 251 -11.67 12.00 -12.09
CA GLN A 251 -11.03 12.13 -10.78
C GLN A 251 -9.50 12.07 -10.89
N ALA A 252 -8.95 11.22 -11.74
CA ALA A 252 -7.52 11.16 -12.01
C ALA A 252 -7.00 12.49 -12.61
N LYS A 253 -7.72 13.06 -13.59
CA LYS A 253 -7.42 14.38 -14.15
C LYS A 253 -7.50 15.49 -13.09
N GLU A 254 -8.47 15.41 -12.19
CA GLU A 254 -8.59 16.35 -11.07
C GLU A 254 -7.40 16.23 -10.12
N LEU A 255 -6.96 15.02 -9.75
CA LEU A 255 -5.77 14.82 -8.92
C LEU A 255 -4.51 15.43 -9.57
N LEU A 256 -4.38 15.36 -10.89
CA LEU A 256 -3.28 16.01 -11.62
C LEU A 256 -3.31 17.54 -11.53
N ARG A 257 -4.51 18.16 -11.52
CA ARG A 257 -4.67 19.62 -11.40
C ARG A 257 -4.38 20.14 -10.00
N ARG A 258 -4.55 19.32 -8.97
CA ARG A 258 -4.37 19.73 -7.58
C ARG A 258 -2.91 20.04 -7.23
N ASN A 259 -2.71 21.01 -6.36
CA ASN A 259 -1.39 21.33 -5.84
C ASN A 259 -1.10 20.50 -4.57
N PRO A 260 0.07 19.88 -4.48
CA PRO A 260 0.51 19.25 -3.25
C PRO A 260 0.61 20.27 -2.11
N ILE A 261 0.36 19.83 -0.89
CA ILE A 261 0.50 20.64 0.32
C ILE A 261 1.84 20.29 0.97
N PRO A 262 2.78 21.25 1.10
CA PRO A 262 4.09 20.99 1.70
C PRO A 262 3.96 20.53 3.15
N CYS A 263 4.60 19.41 3.49
CA CYS A 263 4.63 18.89 4.86
C CYS A 263 5.78 17.88 5.03
N GLN A 264 6.06 17.51 6.29
CA GLN A 264 7.07 16.51 6.64
C GLN A 264 6.47 15.50 7.64
N PRO A 265 5.58 14.62 7.18
CA PRO A 265 4.91 13.65 8.04
C PRO A 265 5.90 12.65 8.64
N LYS A 266 5.59 12.16 9.84
CA LYS A 266 6.37 11.13 10.52
C LYS A 266 5.46 10.01 11.00
N ILE A 267 5.98 8.79 10.98
CA ILE A 267 5.36 7.66 11.66
C ILE A 267 5.83 7.66 13.11
N TRP A 268 4.88 7.82 14.01
CA TRP A 268 5.10 7.67 15.45
C TRP A 268 4.57 6.32 15.90
N ILE A 269 5.42 5.57 16.60
CA ILE A 269 5.05 4.32 17.25
C ILE A 269 5.34 4.47 18.75
N ASN A 270 4.41 4.00 19.58
CA ASN A 270 4.53 4.04 21.03
C ASN A 270 5.91 3.49 21.48
N PRO A 271 6.76 4.32 22.11
CA PRO A 271 8.11 3.92 22.49
C PRO A 271 8.14 2.81 23.54
N ASP A 272 7.09 2.67 24.35
CA ASP A 272 7.01 1.68 25.43
C ASP A 272 6.71 0.26 24.92
N LYS A 273 6.41 0.14 23.62
CA LYS A 273 6.10 -1.14 23.00
C LYS A 273 7.12 -1.51 21.92
N THR A 274 7.61 -2.74 22.01
CA THR A 274 8.56 -3.31 21.04
C THR A 274 8.01 -4.55 20.36
N ASN A 275 7.17 -5.33 21.04
CA ASN A 275 6.63 -6.55 20.45
C ASN A 275 5.53 -6.25 19.43
N PHE A 276 5.64 -6.82 18.23
CA PHE A 276 4.70 -6.68 17.14
C PHE A 276 3.26 -7.04 17.55
N TYR A 277 3.09 -8.11 18.33
CA TYR A 277 1.77 -8.62 18.71
C TYR A 277 1.09 -7.83 19.85
N ASP A 278 1.82 -6.92 20.53
CA ASP A 278 1.27 -6.06 21.60
C ASP A 278 0.86 -4.68 21.08
N MET A 279 1.15 -4.37 19.79
CA MET A 279 0.79 -3.10 19.17
C MET A 279 -0.72 -3.00 19.00
N LYS A 280 -1.27 -1.85 19.33
CA LYS A 280 -2.66 -1.50 19.12
C LYS A 280 -2.78 -0.34 18.13
N LEU A 281 -3.99 -0.10 17.64
CA LEU A 281 -4.26 0.96 16.67
C LEU A 281 -3.85 2.35 17.17
N GLU A 282 -4.04 2.63 18.46
CA GLU A 282 -3.64 3.89 19.11
C GLU A 282 -2.13 4.06 19.29
N ASP A 283 -1.37 2.98 19.23
CA ASP A 283 0.10 2.99 19.35
C ASP A 283 0.82 3.41 18.06
N ILE A 284 0.08 3.59 16.97
CA ILE A 284 0.62 3.91 15.65
C ILE A 284 -0.06 5.15 15.11
N LYS A 285 0.71 6.20 14.81
CA LYS A 285 0.17 7.49 14.34
C LYS A 285 0.99 8.05 13.19
N LEU A 286 0.31 8.69 12.25
CA LEU A 286 0.92 9.62 11.30
C LEU A 286 0.80 11.03 11.89
N ILE A 287 1.92 11.62 12.30
CA ILE A 287 2.02 12.96 12.87
C ILE A 287 2.61 13.94 11.86
N ASP A 288 2.48 15.23 12.11
CA ASP A 288 2.95 16.32 11.22
C ASP A 288 2.37 16.23 9.79
N TYR A 289 1.16 15.65 9.66
CA TYR A 289 0.43 15.50 8.41
C TYR A 289 -0.81 16.40 8.43
N PRO A 290 -0.93 17.39 7.51
CA PRO A 290 -1.88 18.51 7.60
C PRO A 290 -3.30 18.11 7.15
N ARG A 291 -3.95 17.18 7.87
CA ARG A 291 -5.26 16.59 7.49
C ARG A 291 -6.37 17.61 7.29
N ALA A 292 -6.40 18.66 8.13
CA ALA A 292 -7.43 19.69 8.04
C ALA A 292 -7.28 20.49 6.75
N GLU A 293 -6.06 20.94 6.45
CA GLU A 293 -5.73 21.69 5.24
C GLU A 293 -5.95 20.86 3.96
N ILE A 294 -5.60 19.56 3.99
CA ILE A 294 -5.87 18.65 2.88
C ILE A 294 -7.38 18.54 2.62
N LYS A 295 -8.20 18.40 3.67
CA LYS A 295 -9.65 18.34 3.52
C LYS A 295 -10.24 19.63 2.93
N GLU A 296 -9.67 20.75 3.27
CA GLU A 296 -10.11 22.08 2.79
C GLU A 296 -9.68 22.32 1.34
N LYS A 297 -8.38 22.18 1.03
CA LYS A 297 -7.82 22.55 -0.27
C LYS A 297 -7.92 21.45 -1.32
N ASN A 298 -7.80 20.18 -0.90
CA ASN A 298 -7.82 19.01 -1.75
C ASN A 298 -8.88 18.01 -1.23
N PRO A 299 -10.18 18.35 -1.26
CA PRO A 299 -11.24 17.54 -0.68
C PRO A 299 -11.31 16.14 -1.30
N GLN A 300 -11.96 15.20 -0.57
CA GLN A 300 -12.10 13.83 -1.02
C GLN A 300 -12.88 13.77 -2.34
N LEU A 301 -12.40 12.93 -3.25
CA LEU A 301 -13.08 12.57 -4.49
C LEU A 301 -13.87 11.27 -4.29
N LYS A 302 -14.99 11.18 -4.97
CA LYS A 302 -15.81 9.95 -4.96
C LYS A 302 -15.29 9.02 -6.04
N PHE A 303 -14.95 7.81 -5.64
CA PHE A 303 -14.57 6.72 -6.54
C PHE A 303 -15.62 5.62 -6.45
N GLU A 304 -16.14 5.19 -7.58
CA GLU A 304 -17.10 4.11 -7.66
C GLU A 304 -16.37 2.77 -7.59
N LEU A 305 -16.87 1.84 -6.77
CA LEU A 305 -16.25 0.54 -6.61
C LEU A 305 -16.64 -0.38 -7.76
N ALA A 306 -15.65 -1.13 -8.28
CA ALA A 306 -15.83 -2.20 -9.24
C ALA A 306 -15.42 -3.54 -8.60
N ILE A 307 -16.26 -4.56 -8.70
CA ILE A 307 -16.10 -5.88 -8.06
C ILE A 307 -16.04 -7.00 -9.09
#